data_c998910bc528b961cb74fe12b6344156
#
_entry.id   c998910bc528b961cb74fe12b6344156
#
_cell.length_a   1.000
_cell.length_b   1.000
_cell.length_c   1.000
_cell.angle_alpha   90.00
_cell.angle_beta   90.00
_cell.angle_gamma   90.00
#
_symmetry.space_group_name_H-M   'P 1'
#
loop_
_entity.id
_entity.type
_entity.pdbx_description
1 polymer ?
#
loop_
_entity_poly.entity_id
_entity_poly.type
_entity_poly.pdbx_seq_one_letter_code
_entity_poly.pdbx_strand_id
1 'polypeptide(L)'
;NDESHPDNLMLRLRSTEQETKLRLENSTTFRNWKINLGINLDYSQYTNTTFQRVYTNQPQTFDYHTYLGILRWGLFGTINYTSIDERFTASLGLRTDANNYSAAMKDMTDQLSPRLSLSYQLTEHWSLSGNAGLYYQLPPYTALGFKNNNGLYANKYALRYMQVSQGSIGINWRKGDTFEVSVEGFYKDYDKI
;
A
#
# COMPACT_ATOMS: atom_id res chain seq x y z
N ASN A 1 -22.13 -23.29 -7.18
CA ASN A 1 -22.32 -23.35 -8.64
C ASN A 1 -23.23 -24.52 -8.93
N ASP A 2 -24.43 -24.26 -9.39
CA ASP A 2 -25.31 -25.29 -9.90
C ASP A 2 -24.97 -25.47 -11.41
N GLU A 3 -24.13 -26.45 -11.70
CA GLU A 3 -23.68 -26.74 -13.08
C GLU A 3 -24.84 -27.25 -13.96
N SER A 4 -25.94 -27.70 -13.33
CA SER A 4 -27.12 -28.17 -14.04
C SER A 4 -28.02 -27.05 -14.58
N HIS A 5 -27.85 -25.81 -14.06
CA HIS A 5 -28.63 -24.65 -14.46
C HIS A 5 -27.69 -23.46 -14.78
N PRO A 6 -27.02 -23.45 -15.95
CA PRO A 6 -26.06 -22.39 -16.35
C PRO A 6 -26.72 -20.99 -16.44
N ASP A 7 -28.03 -20.93 -16.60
CA ASP A 7 -28.78 -19.67 -16.63
C ASP A 7 -28.85 -18.96 -15.28
N ASN A 8 -28.65 -19.70 -14.18
CA ASN A 8 -28.59 -19.17 -12.81
C ASN A 8 -27.21 -18.58 -12.45
N LEU A 9 -26.23 -18.68 -13.34
CA LEU A 9 -24.90 -18.16 -13.09
C LEU A 9 -24.91 -16.64 -13.06
N MET A 10 -24.71 -16.04 -11.89
CA MET A 10 -24.66 -14.60 -11.68
C MET A 10 -23.24 -14.03 -11.77
N LEU A 11 -22.29 -14.75 -11.19
CA LEU A 11 -20.89 -14.36 -11.15
C LEU A 11 -19.97 -15.58 -11.24
N ARG A 12 -19.04 -15.53 -12.17
CA ARG A 12 -17.88 -16.42 -12.22
C ARG A 12 -16.64 -15.58 -12.40
N LEU A 13 -15.77 -15.59 -11.41
CA LEU A 13 -14.49 -14.87 -11.42
C LEU A 13 -13.37 -15.87 -11.16
N ARG A 14 -12.39 -15.88 -12.06
CA ARG A 14 -11.16 -16.66 -11.90
C ARG A 14 -9.98 -15.75 -12.16
N SER A 15 -9.13 -15.55 -11.15
CA SER A 15 -7.95 -14.70 -11.26
C SER A 15 -6.69 -15.42 -10.81
N THR A 16 -5.57 -14.99 -11.36
CA THR A 16 -4.22 -15.41 -10.95
C THR A 16 -3.35 -14.18 -10.85
N GLU A 17 -2.60 -14.08 -9.77
CA GLU A 17 -1.63 -13.03 -9.53
C GLU A 17 -0.25 -13.67 -9.36
N GLN A 18 0.75 -13.10 -10.04
CA GLN A 18 2.16 -13.49 -9.90
C GLN A 18 2.99 -12.23 -9.74
N GLU A 19 3.88 -12.21 -8.76
CA GLU A 19 4.79 -11.09 -8.53
C GLU A 19 6.24 -11.57 -8.43
N THR A 20 7.12 -10.81 -9.10
CA THR A 20 8.58 -10.93 -8.96
C THR A 20 9.10 -9.62 -8.41
N LYS A 21 9.83 -9.68 -7.28
CA LYS A 21 10.32 -8.50 -6.57
C LYS A 21 11.82 -8.54 -6.42
N LEU A 22 12.45 -7.40 -6.72
CA LEU A 22 13.85 -7.12 -6.42
C LEU A 22 13.90 -5.91 -5.48
N ARG A 23 14.60 -6.05 -4.37
CA ARG A 23 14.89 -4.95 -3.43
C ARG A 23 16.38 -4.90 -3.16
N LEU A 24 16.95 -3.74 -3.33
CA LEU A 24 18.32 -3.43 -2.95
C LEU A 24 18.28 -2.35 -1.88
N GLU A 25 19.03 -2.56 -0.80
CA GLU A 25 19.07 -1.64 0.33
C GLU A 25 20.49 -1.55 0.87
N ASN A 26 20.92 -0.33 1.17
CA ASN A 26 22.13 -0.03 1.92
C ASN A 26 21.75 0.53 3.29
N SER A 27 22.37 0.03 4.34
CA SER A 27 22.20 0.51 5.72
C SER A 27 23.56 0.92 6.28
N THR A 28 23.66 2.18 6.67
CA THR A 28 24.89 2.75 7.24
C THR A 28 24.58 3.34 8.60
N THR A 29 25.38 2.96 9.60
CA THR A 29 25.27 3.49 10.96
C THR A 29 26.51 4.35 11.27
N PHE A 30 26.24 5.55 11.75
CA PHE A 30 27.29 6.47 12.20
C PHE A 30 26.86 7.11 13.52
N ARG A 31 27.56 6.77 14.61
CA ARG A 31 27.22 7.22 15.98
C ARG A 31 25.73 6.92 16.28
N ASN A 32 24.97 7.96 16.53
CA ASN A 32 23.55 7.93 16.90
C ASN A 32 22.60 7.92 15.68
N TRP A 33 23.15 7.90 14.47
CA TRP A 33 22.39 7.96 13.23
C TRP A 33 22.45 6.64 12.49
N LYS A 34 21.30 6.20 11.98
CA LYS A 34 21.21 5.09 11.02
C LYS A 34 20.48 5.57 9.78
N ILE A 35 21.13 5.46 8.64
CA ILE A 35 20.60 5.87 7.34
C ILE A 35 20.40 4.61 6.51
N ASN A 36 19.19 4.44 5.99
CA ASN A 36 18.87 3.40 5.05
C ASN A 36 18.42 4.05 3.73
N LEU A 37 18.96 3.58 2.62
CA LEU A 37 18.59 4.00 1.27
C LEU A 37 18.35 2.75 0.43
N GLY A 38 17.33 2.76 -0.41
CA GLY A 38 17.07 1.60 -1.24
C GLY A 38 16.18 1.87 -2.44
N ILE A 39 16.16 0.87 -3.32
CA ILE A 39 15.33 0.81 -4.51
C ILE A 39 14.52 -0.47 -4.53
N ASN A 40 13.31 -0.39 -5.05
CA ASN A 40 12.45 -1.54 -5.34
C ASN A 40 12.16 -1.60 -6.84
N LEU A 41 12.12 -2.81 -7.37
CA LEU A 41 11.66 -3.11 -8.71
C LEU A 41 10.75 -4.32 -8.65
N ASP A 42 9.48 -4.16 -8.99
CA ASP A 42 8.47 -5.21 -8.89
C ASP A 42 7.81 -5.41 -10.27
N TYR A 43 7.73 -6.64 -10.73
CA TYR A 43 6.96 -6.99 -11.92
C TYR A 43 5.80 -7.88 -11.52
N SER A 44 4.58 -7.42 -11.79
CA SER A 44 3.34 -8.10 -11.47
C SER A 44 2.60 -8.49 -12.74
N GLN A 45 2.14 -9.74 -12.79
CA GLN A 45 1.24 -10.24 -13.81
C GLN A 45 -0.10 -10.60 -13.17
N TYR A 46 -1.17 -10.10 -13.74
CA TYR A 46 -2.53 -10.40 -13.32
C TYR A 46 -3.35 -10.86 -14.51
N THR A 47 -3.98 -12.02 -14.35
CA THR A 47 -4.97 -12.54 -15.30
C THR A 47 -6.31 -12.68 -14.62
N ASN A 48 -7.38 -12.36 -15.34
CA ASN A 48 -8.73 -12.49 -14.83
C ASN A 48 -9.69 -12.86 -15.95
N THR A 49 -10.56 -13.84 -15.68
CA THR A 49 -11.73 -14.15 -16.50
C THR A 49 -12.95 -13.88 -15.64
N THR A 50 -13.76 -12.91 -16.07
CA THR A 50 -14.98 -12.49 -15.37
C THR A 50 -16.18 -12.70 -16.26
N PHE A 51 -17.15 -13.43 -15.74
CA PHE A 51 -18.51 -13.45 -16.22
C PHE A 51 -19.43 -12.92 -15.11
N GLN A 52 -20.20 -11.87 -15.38
CA GLN A 52 -21.11 -11.27 -14.41
C GLN A 52 -22.41 -10.83 -15.09
N ARG A 53 -23.55 -11.25 -14.53
CA ARG A 53 -24.87 -10.73 -14.89
C ARG A 53 -25.35 -9.76 -13.81
N VAL A 54 -25.70 -8.56 -14.23
CA VAL A 54 -26.25 -7.51 -13.35
C VAL A 54 -27.70 -7.30 -13.76
N TYR A 55 -28.60 -7.59 -12.83
CA TYR A 55 -30.04 -7.41 -13.05
C TYR A 55 -30.45 -6.03 -12.51
N THR A 56 -30.61 -5.10 -13.42
CA THR A 56 -31.16 -3.77 -13.21
C THR A 56 -32.35 -3.57 -14.17
N ASN A 57 -32.90 -2.37 -14.24
CA ASN A 57 -33.93 -2.03 -15.24
C ASN A 57 -33.47 -2.31 -16.69
N GLN A 58 -32.17 -2.36 -16.93
CA GLN A 58 -31.54 -2.80 -18.17
C GLN A 58 -30.50 -3.88 -17.82
N PRO A 59 -30.86 -5.18 -17.92
CA PRO A 59 -29.93 -6.26 -17.60
C PRO A 59 -28.66 -6.17 -18.44
N GLN A 60 -27.50 -6.24 -17.77
CA GLN A 60 -26.19 -6.20 -18.42
C GLN A 60 -25.41 -7.47 -18.11
N THR A 61 -24.70 -7.96 -19.11
CA THR A 61 -23.77 -9.09 -18.96
C THR A 61 -22.37 -8.61 -19.30
N PHE A 62 -21.45 -8.79 -18.36
CA PHE A 62 -20.04 -8.56 -18.55
C PHE A 62 -19.35 -9.93 -18.71
N ASP A 63 -18.70 -10.13 -19.83
CA ASP A 63 -17.89 -11.33 -20.11
C ASP A 63 -16.58 -10.87 -20.75
N TYR A 64 -15.51 -10.92 -19.98
CA TYR A 64 -14.21 -10.44 -20.45
C TYR A 64 -13.04 -11.20 -19.83
N HIS A 65 -11.96 -11.20 -20.59
CA HIS A 65 -10.65 -11.65 -20.13
C HIS A 65 -9.69 -10.48 -20.03
N THR A 66 -8.95 -10.43 -18.92
CA THR A 66 -7.96 -9.38 -18.66
C THR A 66 -6.57 -10.01 -18.47
N TYR A 67 -5.58 -9.34 -19.04
CA TYR A 67 -4.17 -9.56 -18.75
C TYR A 67 -3.52 -8.21 -18.45
N LEU A 68 -2.91 -8.08 -17.28
CA LEU A 68 -2.11 -6.93 -16.90
C LEU A 68 -0.67 -7.37 -16.63
N GLY A 69 0.29 -6.67 -17.25
CA GLY A 69 1.69 -6.72 -16.89
C GLY A 69 2.10 -5.34 -16.38
N ILE A 70 2.39 -5.22 -15.09
CA ILE A 70 2.72 -3.94 -14.44
C ILE A 70 4.11 -4.01 -13.87
N LEU A 71 5.00 -3.15 -14.40
CA LEU A 71 6.30 -2.89 -13.83
C LEU A 71 6.20 -1.70 -12.87
N ARG A 72 6.57 -1.91 -11.62
CA ARG A 72 6.64 -0.89 -10.57
C ARG A 72 8.08 -0.66 -10.17
N TRP A 73 8.44 0.57 -9.89
CA TRP A 73 9.73 0.96 -9.34
C TRP A 73 9.54 1.99 -8.25
N GLY A 74 10.42 2.00 -7.28
CA GLY A 74 10.35 2.91 -6.16
C GLY A 74 11.71 3.18 -5.53
N LEU A 75 11.82 4.35 -4.94
CA LEU A 75 12.96 4.80 -4.14
C LEU A 75 12.47 5.03 -2.72
N PHE A 76 13.31 4.69 -1.76
CA PHE A 76 13.03 5.00 -0.36
C PHE A 76 14.31 5.34 0.39
N GLY A 77 14.13 6.17 1.41
CA GLY A 77 15.18 6.50 2.35
C GLY A 77 14.59 6.71 3.74
N THR A 78 15.35 6.33 4.77
CA THR A 78 15.04 6.64 6.17
C THR A 78 16.28 7.12 6.89
N ILE A 79 16.10 8.12 7.74
CA ILE A 79 17.12 8.61 8.67
C ILE A 79 16.55 8.40 10.07
N ASN A 80 17.26 7.63 10.88
CA ASN A 80 16.90 7.34 12.26
C ASN A 80 17.95 7.94 13.18
N TYR A 81 17.49 8.58 14.23
CA TYR A 81 18.30 9.13 15.29
C TYR A 81 17.92 8.50 16.63
N THR A 82 18.90 8.08 17.41
CA THR A 82 18.69 7.63 18.80
C THR A 82 19.57 8.47 19.71
N SER A 83 19.01 9.05 20.75
CA SER A 83 19.74 9.85 21.74
C SER A 83 20.80 9.00 22.46
N ILE A 84 21.81 9.67 23.06
CA ILE A 84 22.92 8.98 23.76
C ILE A 84 22.42 8.18 24.95
N ASP A 85 21.38 8.65 25.63
CA ASP A 85 20.72 7.97 26.75
C ASP A 85 19.68 6.94 26.31
N GLU A 86 19.55 6.70 24.98
CA GLU A 86 18.62 5.77 24.33
C GLU A 86 17.13 6.04 24.62
N ARG A 87 16.81 7.17 25.28
CA ARG A 87 15.44 7.50 25.65
C ARG A 87 14.61 8.07 24.51
N PHE A 88 15.26 8.75 23.55
CA PHE A 88 14.59 9.38 22.42
C PHE A 88 15.01 8.75 21.11
N THR A 89 14.01 8.37 20.30
CA THR A 89 14.23 7.92 18.93
C THR A 89 13.35 8.72 17.98
N ALA A 90 13.93 9.21 16.91
CA ALA A 90 13.22 9.86 15.82
C ALA A 90 13.57 9.18 14.49
N SER A 91 12.57 8.99 13.64
CA SER A 91 12.72 8.45 12.30
C SER A 91 12.01 9.33 11.28
N LEU A 92 12.75 9.78 10.28
CA LEU A 92 12.21 10.48 9.11
C LEU A 92 12.39 9.59 7.90
N GLY A 93 11.29 9.26 7.24
CA GLY A 93 11.25 8.45 6.03
C GLY A 93 10.71 9.23 4.84
N LEU A 94 11.23 8.92 3.67
CA LEU A 94 10.70 9.38 2.40
C LEU A 94 10.66 8.20 1.43
N ARG A 95 9.51 8.01 0.77
CA ARG A 95 9.34 6.99 -0.26
C ARG A 95 8.62 7.59 -1.46
N THR A 96 8.94 7.11 -2.63
CA THR A 96 8.18 7.37 -3.83
C THR A 96 8.12 6.13 -4.70
N ASP A 97 6.98 5.92 -5.34
CA ASP A 97 6.71 4.79 -6.20
C ASP A 97 6.15 5.27 -7.55
N ALA A 98 6.35 4.47 -8.58
CA ALA A 98 5.75 4.70 -9.89
C ALA A 98 5.52 3.36 -10.61
N ASN A 99 4.73 3.37 -11.67
CA ASN A 99 4.52 2.20 -12.51
C ASN A 99 4.19 2.58 -13.96
N ASN A 100 4.18 1.57 -14.84
CA ASN A 100 3.92 1.75 -16.27
C ASN A 100 2.44 1.62 -16.68
N TYR A 101 1.51 1.55 -15.73
CA TYR A 101 0.08 1.35 -16.04
C TYR A 101 -0.54 2.54 -16.79
N SER A 102 -0.30 3.76 -16.28
CA SER A 102 -0.80 5.00 -16.90
C SER A 102 0.22 6.12 -16.79
N ALA A 103 0.05 7.17 -17.58
CA ALA A 103 0.91 8.36 -17.52
C ALA A 103 0.89 9.02 -16.13
N ALA A 104 -0.28 9.08 -15.50
CA ALA A 104 -0.45 9.66 -14.16
C ALA A 104 0.21 8.83 -13.04
N MET A 105 0.40 7.52 -13.25
CA MET A 105 1.07 6.64 -12.28
C MET A 105 2.57 6.49 -12.54
N LYS A 106 3.07 7.08 -13.62
CA LYS A 106 4.49 7.04 -14.00
C LYS A 106 5.31 8.13 -13.33
N ASP A 107 4.67 9.21 -12.90
CA ASP A 107 5.36 10.34 -12.26
C ASP A 107 5.61 10.03 -10.78
N MET A 108 6.88 9.88 -10.42
CA MET A 108 7.30 9.58 -9.05
C MET A 108 7.00 10.72 -8.07
N THR A 109 6.89 11.96 -8.53
CA THR A 109 6.66 13.12 -7.67
C THR A 109 5.24 13.16 -7.12
N ASP A 110 4.29 12.57 -7.84
CA ASP A 110 2.88 12.50 -7.44
C ASP A 110 2.62 11.51 -6.29
N GLN A 111 3.56 10.59 -6.02
CA GLN A 111 3.44 9.56 -4.98
C GLN A 111 4.47 9.73 -3.85
N LEU A 112 4.86 10.97 -3.56
CA LEU A 112 5.82 11.26 -2.51
C LEU A 112 5.21 10.99 -1.12
N SER A 113 5.79 10.06 -0.37
CA SER A 113 5.31 9.53 0.91
C SER A 113 6.25 9.90 2.05
N PRO A 114 6.17 11.11 2.63
CA PRO A 114 6.89 11.47 3.84
C PRO A 114 6.30 10.75 5.05
N ARG A 115 7.16 10.36 5.99
CA ARG A 115 6.79 9.67 7.23
C ARG A 115 7.66 10.16 8.37
N LEU A 116 7.05 10.42 9.51
CA LEU A 116 7.72 10.78 10.75
C LEU A 116 7.29 9.80 11.84
N SER A 117 8.23 9.30 12.62
CA SER A 117 7.96 8.54 13.83
C SER A 117 8.84 9.05 14.96
N LEU A 118 8.25 9.20 16.13
CA LEU A 118 8.91 9.64 17.35
C LEU A 118 8.61 8.66 18.47
N SER A 119 9.59 8.38 19.32
CA SER A 119 9.41 7.59 20.53
C SER A 119 10.22 8.18 21.65
N TYR A 120 9.64 8.23 22.85
CA TYR A 120 10.29 8.73 24.04
C TYR A 120 10.02 7.84 25.24
N GLN A 121 11.09 7.38 25.90
CA GLN A 121 11.03 6.62 27.14
C GLN A 121 10.90 7.59 28.32
N LEU A 122 9.67 7.73 28.85
CA LEU A 122 9.36 8.63 29.97
C LEU A 122 10.02 8.15 31.27
N THR A 123 9.88 6.86 31.56
CA THR A 123 10.47 6.17 32.73
C THR A 123 10.91 4.78 32.31
N GLU A 124 11.50 3.98 33.22
CA GLU A 124 11.84 2.57 32.95
C GLU A 124 10.65 1.72 32.51
N HIS A 125 9.43 2.15 32.84
CA HIS A 125 8.21 1.40 32.57
C HIS A 125 7.29 2.06 31.53
N TRP A 126 7.38 3.35 31.32
CA TRP A 126 6.48 4.10 30.46
C TRP A 126 7.18 4.66 29.22
N SER A 127 6.60 4.42 28.06
CA SER A 127 7.03 5.05 26.81
C SER A 127 5.85 5.69 26.07
N LEU A 128 6.16 6.76 25.37
CA LEU A 128 5.24 7.48 24.48
C LEU A 128 5.74 7.34 23.05
N SER A 129 4.85 7.08 22.12
CA SER A 129 5.16 7.01 20.69
C SER A 129 4.14 7.77 19.86
N GLY A 130 4.58 8.27 18.72
CA GLY A 130 3.70 8.90 17.75
C GLY A 130 4.25 8.75 16.35
N ASN A 131 3.36 8.65 15.38
CA ASN A 131 3.73 8.64 13.97
C ASN A 131 2.75 9.46 13.15
N ALA A 132 3.25 9.99 12.04
CA ALA A 132 2.43 10.63 11.03
C ALA A 132 3.03 10.36 9.65
N GLY A 133 2.21 10.22 8.64
CA GLY A 133 2.69 9.96 7.30
C GLY A 133 1.64 10.00 6.23
N LEU A 134 2.14 10.15 5.01
CA LEU A 134 1.39 10.05 3.79
C LEU A 134 1.75 8.74 3.09
N TYR A 135 0.73 8.00 2.67
CA TYR A 135 0.89 6.68 2.09
C TYR A 135 0.16 6.61 0.75
N TYR A 136 0.78 5.92 -0.22
CA TYR A 136 0.17 5.65 -1.51
C TYR A 136 0.07 4.15 -1.74
N GLN A 137 -1.06 3.72 -2.25
CA GLN A 137 -1.34 2.32 -2.57
C GLN A 137 -1.86 2.21 -4.00
N LEU A 138 -1.36 1.24 -4.74
CA LEU A 138 -1.90 0.89 -6.05
C LEU A 138 -3.33 0.37 -5.89
N PRO A 139 -4.29 0.82 -6.71
CA PRO A 139 -5.62 0.23 -6.74
C PRO A 139 -5.59 -1.27 -7.00
N PRO A 140 -6.60 -2.04 -6.54
CA PRO A 140 -6.68 -3.48 -6.79
C PRO A 140 -6.60 -3.80 -8.29
N TYR A 141 -5.95 -4.91 -8.64
CA TYR A 141 -5.84 -5.34 -10.05
C TYR A 141 -7.20 -5.58 -10.72
N THR A 142 -8.21 -5.93 -9.96
CA THR A 142 -9.60 -6.04 -10.44
C THR A 142 -10.12 -4.71 -10.98
N ALA A 143 -9.81 -3.59 -10.30
CA ALA A 143 -10.19 -2.25 -10.76
C ALA A 143 -9.33 -1.79 -11.94
N LEU A 144 -8.02 -2.05 -11.91
CA LEU A 144 -7.10 -1.73 -13.01
C LEU A 144 -7.41 -2.54 -14.27
N GLY A 145 -7.80 -3.80 -14.10
CA GLY A 145 -8.11 -4.74 -15.17
C GLY A 145 -9.55 -4.74 -15.65
N PHE A 146 -10.42 -3.90 -15.08
CA PHE A 146 -11.82 -3.85 -15.48
C PHE A 146 -11.97 -3.34 -16.92
N LYS A 147 -12.69 -4.13 -17.74
CA LYS A 147 -12.97 -3.79 -19.13
C LYS A 147 -14.44 -3.45 -19.33
N ASN A 148 -14.69 -2.45 -20.16
CA ASN A 148 -16.04 -2.11 -20.62
C ASN A 148 -16.52 -3.09 -21.70
N ASN A 149 -17.76 -2.93 -22.15
CA ASN A 149 -18.38 -3.77 -23.19
C ASN A 149 -17.65 -3.73 -24.55
N ASN A 150 -16.80 -2.73 -24.78
CA ASN A 150 -15.95 -2.62 -25.97
C ASN A 150 -14.58 -3.29 -25.81
N GLY A 151 -14.32 -3.99 -24.68
CA GLY A 151 -13.07 -4.66 -24.38
C GLY A 151 -11.91 -3.73 -23.99
N LEU A 152 -12.18 -2.44 -23.79
CA LEU A 152 -11.18 -1.45 -23.38
C LEU A 152 -11.11 -1.35 -21.85
N TYR A 153 -9.89 -1.12 -21.30
CA TYR A 153 -9.70 -0.84 -19.88
C TYR A 153 -10.43 0.46 -19.50
N ALA A 154 -11.57 0.31 -18.82
CA ALA A 154 -12.46 1.43 -18.51
C ALA A 154 -11.82 2.48 -17.62
N ASN A 155 -10.96 2.03 -16.70
CA ASN A 155 -10.41 2.86 -15.64
C ASN A 155 -8.99 3.38 -15.92
N LYS A 156 -8.40 3.08 -17.09
CA LYS A 156 -6.97 3.34 -17.37
C LYS A 156 -6.54 4.80 -17.19
N TYR A 157 -7.43 5.73 -17.48
CA TYR A 157 -7.12 7.17 -17.41
C TYR A 157 -7.68 7.85 -16.16
N ALA A 158 -8.61 7.19 -15.46
CA ALA A 158 -9.24 7.72 -14.26
C ALA A 158 -8.50 7.33 -12.98
N LEU A 159 -8.02 6.08 -12.91
CA LEU A 159 -7.37 5.58 -11.70
C LEU A 159 -5.97 6.18 -11.48
N ARG A 160 -5.73 6.48 -10.22
CA ARG A 160 -4.45 6.94 -9.67
C ARG A 160 -4.10 6.10 -8.44
N TYR A 161 -2.94 6.31 -7.86
CA TYR A 161 -2.65 5.77 -6.54
C TYR A 161 -3.64 6.33 -5.52
N MET A 162 -4.23 5.44 -4.71
CA MET A 162 -5.02 5.84 -3.55
C MET A 162 -4.09 6.45 -2.51
N GLN A 163 -4.50 7.55 -1.90
CA GLN A 163 -3.72 8.28 -0.92
C GLN A 163 -4.35 8.14 0.46
N VAL A 164 -3.54 7.93 1.47
CA VAL A 164 -3.97 7.87 2.88
C VAL A 164 -3.05 8.75 3.72
N SER A 165 -3.63 9.74 4.39
CA SER A 165 -2.97 10.47 5.46
C SER A 165 -3.26 9.76 6.78
N GLN A 166 -2.24 9.44 7.55
CA GLN A 166 -2.40 8.73 8.81
C GLN A 166 -1.55 9.38 9.90
N GLY A 167 -2.12 9.48 11.10
CA GLY A 167 -1.41 9.83 12.33
C GLY A 167 -1.83 8.93 13.46
N SER A 168 -0.91 8.62 14.38
CA SER A 168 -1.21 7.92 15.63
C SER A 168 -0.36 8.45 16.79
N ILE A 169 -0.88 8.26 18.00
CA ILE A 169 -0.18 8.49 19.25
C ILE A 169 -0.51 7.34 20.20
N GLY A 170 0.51 6.82 20.86
CA GLY A 170 0.39 5.68 21.75
C GLY A 170 1.20 5.85 23.04
N ILE A 171 0.69 5.27 24.11
CA ILE A 171 1.38 5.13 25.39
C ILE A 171 1.50 3.65 25.70
N ASN A 172 2.68 3.25 26.12
CA ASN A 172 2.99 1.87 26.48
C ASN A 172 3.54 1.79 27.91
N TRP A 173 3.04 0.81 28.65
CA TRP A 173 3.55 0.47 29.97
C TRP A 173 4.04 -0.97 29.99
N ARG A 174 5.30 -1.17 30.50
CA ARG A 174 5.94 -2.48 30.57
C ARG A 174 6.46 -2.74 31.98
N LYS A 175 6.21 -3.95 32.47
CA LYS A 175 6.78 -4.46 33.74
C LYS A 175 7.69 -5.65 33.45
N GLY A 176 9.00 -5.38 33.36
CA GLY A 176 9.99 -6.39 32.97
C GLY A 176 9.67 -6.97 31.56
N ASP A 177 9.99 -8.25 31.38
CA ASP A 177 9.72 -8.98 30.13
C ASP A 177 8.40 -9.77 30.18
N THR A 178 7.64 -9.62 31.28
CA THR A 178 6.49 -10.51 31.55
C THR A 178 5.15 -9.88 31.18
N PHE A 179 5.03 -8.55 31.29
CA PHE A 179 3.74 -7.88 31.09
C PHE A 179 3.89 -6.54 30.38
N GLU A 180 3.06 -6.34 29.37
CA GLU A 180 3.02 -5.11 28.56
C GLU A 180 1.57 -4.73 28.28
N VAL A 181 1.23 -3.44 28.41
CA VAL A 181 -0.05 -2.83 28.03
C VAL A 181 0.22 -1.64 27.15
N SER A 182 -0.43 -1.59 26.01
CA SER A 182 -0.38 -0.44 25.10
C SER A 182 -1.77 0.09 24.79
N VAL A 183 -1.87 1.41 24.69
CA VAL A 183 -3.06 2.11 24.22
C VAL A 183 -2.62 3.04 23.10
N GLU A 184 -3.27 2.93 21.95
CA GLU A 184 -3.01 3.75 20.77
C GLU A 184 -4.30 4.35 20.22
N GLY A 185 -4.27 5.67 19.98
CA GLY A 185 -5.26 6.38 19.19
C GLY A 185 -4.73 6.65 17.79
N PHE A 186 -5.54 6.47 16.77
CA PHE A 186 -5.15 6.75 15.39
C PHE A 186 -6.25 7.45 14.61
N TYR A 187 -5.83 8.20 13.59
CA TYR A 187 -6.69 8.83 12.60
C TYR A 187 -6.17 8.50 11.20
N LYS A 188 -7.09 8.17 10.29
CA LYS A 188 -6.80 7.93 8.88
C LYS A 188 -7.79 8.69 8.02
N ASP A 189 -7.27 9.38 7.03
CA ASP A 189 -8.05 10.08 6.01
C ASP A 189 -7.67 9.54 4.64
N TYR A 190 -8.68 9.13 3.87
CA TYR A 190 -8.51 8.52 2.55
C TYR A 190 -8.90 9.53 1.48
N ASP A 191 -7.99 9.76 0.54
CA ASP A 191 -8.18 10.64 -0.61
C ASP A 191 -7.80 9.91 -1.90
N LYS A 192 -8.30 10.39 -3.05
CA LYS A 192 -8.04 9.82 -4.39
C LYS A 192 -8.48 8.35 -4.52
N ILE A 193 -9.65 8.01 -3.97
CA ILE A 193 -10.25 6.68 -4.07
C ILE A 193 -11.02 6.56 -5.39
#